data_2593c875ebc09f057a6b9cf444e1c999
#
_entry.id   2593c875ebc09f057a6b9cf444e1c999
#
_cell.length_a   1.000
_cell.length_b   1.000
_cell.length_c   1.000
_cell.angle_alpha   90.00
_cell.angle_beta   90.00
_cell.angle_gamma   90.00
#
_symmetry.space_group_name_H-M   'P 1'
#
loop_
_entity.id
_entity.type
_entity.pdbx_description
1 polymer ?
#
loop_
_entity_poly.entity_id
_entity_poly.type
_entity_poly.pdbx_seq_one_letter_code
_entity_poly.pdbx_strand_id
1 'polypeptide(L)'
;PRSFFKTRFMTYDNFTIKSQEAILKAQQLAAKLSQQTVGTVHLIKGILETDENVTQFLFKKMDVDMMALERRLAEEIRKFPQVKGEEKQYLTPDANKALSRAKKMLKSFGDEFISIELMILGILQGKDQGAKLLQSLGVAEAGLKEAIAALRKGRKVTNQSTDGSYNALSKFAI
;
A
#
# COMPACT_ATOMS: atom_id res chain seq x y z
N PRO A 1 -23.60 4.70 -15.65
CA PRO A 1 -24.02 5.60 -14.65
C PRO A 1 -24.07 5.10 -13.23
N ARG A 2 -25.13 4.43 -12.83
CA ARG A 2 -25.24 4.06 -11.40
C ARG A 2 -24.18 3.08 -10.94
N SER A 3 -23.92 2.08 -11.74
CA SER A 3 -22.86 1.11 -11.40
C SER A 3 -21.49 1.78 -11.37
N PHE A 4 -21.29 2.74 -12.25
CA PHE A 4 -20.07 3.52 -12.28
C PHE A 4 -19.91 4.34 -10.99
N PHE A 5 -20.98 4.99 -10.54
CA PHE A 5 -20.96 5.73 -9.27
C PHE A 5 -20.70 4.83 -8.08
N LYS A 6 -21.34 3.68 -8.02
CA LYS A 6 -21.12 2.71 -6.97
C LYS A 6 -19.66 2.32 -6.88
N THR A 7 -19.06 1.99 -8.00
CA THR A 7 -17.65 1.63 -8.06
C THR A 7 -16.76 2.74 -7.57
N ARG A 8 -17.10 3.99 -7.90
CA ARG A 8 -16.31 5.15 -7.48
C ARG A 8 -16.35 5.40 -5.99
N PHE A 9 -17.54 5.29 -5.37
CA PHE A 9 -17.71 5.73 -4.00
C PHE A 9 -17.61 4.64 -2.96
N MET A 10 -17.69 3.38 -3.37
CA MET A 10 -17.62 2.28 -2.42
C MET A 10 -16.22 1.89 -2.02
N THR A 11 -15.23 2.48 -2.65
CA THR A 11 -13.92 1.87 -2.76
C THR A 11 -13.09 1.95 -1.49
N TYR A 12 -13.20 3.04 -0.71
CA TYR A 12 -12.22 3.29 0.34
C TYR A 12 -12.77 3.50 1.74
N ASP A 13 -14.06 3.31 1.93
CA ASP A 13 -14.68 3.53 3.24
C ASP A 13 -14.14 2.59 4.31
N ASN A 14 -13.72 1.40 3.92
CA ASN A 14 -13.18 0.41 4.84
C ASN A 14 -11.66 0.42 4.90
N PHE A 15 -11.04 1.50 4.46
CA PHE A 15 -9.59 1.70 4.58
C PHE A 15 -9.30 2.66 5.73
N THR A 16 -8.15 2.50 6.38
CA THR A 16 -7.69 3.49 7.35
C THR A 16 -7.45 4.82 6.65
N ILE A 17 -7.42 5.90 7.42
CA ILE A 17 -7.13 7.23 6.88
C ILE A 17 -5.78 7.24 6.18
N LYS A 18 -4.77 6.61 6.77
CA LYS A 18 -3.44 6.53 6.15
C LYS A 18 -3.44 5.75 4.86
N SER A 19 -4.20 4.67 4.80
CA SER A 19 -4.33 3.89 3.57
C SER A 19 -5.01 4.71 2.47
N GLN A 20 -6.04 5.47 2.81
CA GLN A 20 -6.70 6.37 1.85
C GLN A 20 -5.74 7.43 1.34
N GLU A 21 -4.94 8.01 2.24
CA GLU A 21 -3.92 9.00 1.85
C GLU A 21 -2.88 8.39 0.91
N ALA A 22 -2.46 7.15 1.18
CA ALA A 22 -1.47 6.48 0.34
C ALA A 22 -2.00 6.28 -1.08
N ILE A 23 -3.27 5.87 -1.21
CA ILE A 23 -3.89 5.69 -2.52
C ILE A 23 -3.98 7.04 -3.24
N LEU A 24 -4.39 8.08 -2.53
CA LEU A 24 -4.47 9.42 -3.11
C LEU A 24 -3.10 9.89 -3.60
N LYS A 25 -2.05 9.68 -2.81
CA LYS A 25 -0.69 10.05 -3.21
C LYS A 25 -0.21 9.28 -4.43
N ALA A 26 -0.58 8.00 -4.52
CA ALA A 26 -0.27 7.20 -5.71
C ALA A 26 -0.93 7.78 -6.96
N GLN A 27 -2.19 8.19 -6.84
CA GLN A 27 -2.92 8.83 -7.94
C GLN A 27 -2.30 10.18 -8.31
N GLN A 28 -1.94 10.98 -7.31
CA GLN A 28 -1.29 12.27 -7.54
C GLN A 28 0.07 12.11 -8.22
N LEU A 29 0.82 11.09 -7.86
CA LEU A 29 2.10 10.79 -8.49
C LEU A 29 1.92 10.46 -9.96
N ALA A 30 0.97 9.60 -10.29
CA ALA A 30 0.69 9.26 -11.68
C ALA A 30 0.26 10.50 -12.47
N ALA A 31 -0.60 11.34 -11.89
CA ALA A 31 -1.05 12.57 -12.53
C ALA A 31 0.13 13.50 -12.79
N LYS A 32 1.01 13.67 -11.82
CA LYS A 32 2.19 14.53 -11.95
C LYS A 32 3.10 14.06 -13.09
N LEU A 33 3.17 12.76 -13.31
CA LEU A 33 3.99 12.18 -14.37
C LEU A 33 3.24 12.02 -15.69
N SER A 34 2.03 12.55 -15.78
CA SER A 34 1.17 12.42 -16.96
C SER A 34 0.85 10.97 -17.31
N GLN A 35 0.76 10.13 -16.30
CA GLN A 35 0.42 8.72 -16.43
C GLN A 35 -1.06 8.53 -16.09
N GLN A 36 -1.76 7.77 -16.94
CA GLN A 36 -3.19 7.55 -16.73
C GLN A 36 -3.48 6.41 -15.76
N THR A 37 -2.56 5.45 -15.62
CA THR A 37 -2.79 4.29 -14.78
C THR A 37 -1.92 4.31 -13.54
N VAL A 38 -2.49 3.78 -12.45
CA VAL A 38 -1.84 3.69 -11.16
C VAL A 38 -1.62 2.21 -10.86
N GLY A 39 -0.38 1.77 -10.94
CA GLY A 39 -0.04 0.38 -10.68
C GLY A 39 0.32 0.15 -9.23
N THR A 40 0.65 -1.10 -8.91
CA THR A 40 1.07 -1.44 -7.55
C THR A 40 2.35 -0.72 -7.14
N VAL A 41 3.24 -0.43 -8.10
CA VAL A 41 4.45 0.33 -7.79
C VAL A 41 4.11 1.77 -7.37
N HIS A 42 3.08 2.38 -7.96
CA HIS A 42 2.61 3.69 -7.51
C HIS A 42 2.03 3.58 -6.10
N LEU A 43 1.29 2.52 -5.81
CA LEU A 43 0.73 2.31 -4.47
C LEU A 43 1.84 2.17 -3.43
N ILE A 44 2.88 1.41 -3.72
CA ILE A 44 4.01 1.27 -2.80
C ILE A 44 4.65 2.64 -2.54
N LYS A 45 4.88 3.41 -3.59
CA LYS A 45 5.46 4.74 -3.43
C LYS A 45 4.56 5.65 -2.60
N GLY A 46 3.25 5.62 -2.85
CA GLY A 46 2.28 6.37 -2.05
C GLY A 46 2.32 5.98 -0.57
N ILE A 47 2.45 4.69 -0.31
CA ILE A 47 2.57 4.17 1.06
C ILE A 47 3.82 4.74 1.74
N LEU A 48 4.96 4.68 1.04
CA LEU A 48 6.22 5.19 1.60
C LEU A 48 6.17 6.69 1.89
N GLU A 49 5.47 7.45 1.07
CA GLU A 49 5.34 8.89 1.25
C GLU A 49 4.34 9.28 2.34
N THR A 50 3.42 8.38 2.67
CA THR A 50 2.37 8.67 3.64
C THR A 50 2.80 8.32 5.06
N ASP A 51 3.49 7.21 5.23
CA ASP A 51 3.83 6.71 6.56
C ASP A 51 5.26 6.18 6.60
N GLU A 52 6.14 6.91 7.25
CA GLU A 52 7.52 6.49 7.44
C GLU A 52 7.65 5.42 8.52
N ASN A 53 6.90 5.55 9.61
CA ASN A 53 7.15 4.74 10.81
C ASN A 53 6.77 3.27 10.62
N VAL A 54 5.59 2.99 10.12
CA VAL A 54 5.15 1.61 9.89
C VAL A 54 6.02 0.94 8.83
N THR A 55 6.23 1.63 7.72
CA THR A 55 7.02 1.07 6.61
C THR A 55 8.46 0.85 7.00
N GLN A 56 9.07 1.79 7.72
CA GLN A 56 10.46 1.62 8.19
C GLN A 56 10.57 0.44 9.15
N PHE A 57 9.63 0.31 10.08
CA PHE A 57 9.64 -0.82 11.01
C PHE A 57 9.58 -2.14 10.26
N LEU A 58 8.60 -2.28 9.35
CA LEU A 58 8.39 -3.53 8.63
C LEU A 58 9.59 -3.88 7.75
N PHE A 59 10.06 -2.92 6.96
CA PHE A 59 11.14 -3.20 6.03
C PHE A 59 12.49 -3.39 6.74
N LYS A 60 12.69 -2.71 7.85
CA LYS A 60 13.89 -2.95 8.66
C LYS A 60 13.90 -4.37 9.25
N LYS A 61 12.73 -4.84 9.71
CA LYS A 61 12.61 -6.20 10.22
C LYS A 61 12.98 -7.24 9.17
N MET A 62 12.74 -6.95 7.90
CA MET A 62 13.03 -7.86 6.80
C MET A 62 14.35 -7.55 6.09
N ASP A 63 15.15 -6.66 6.64
CA ASP A 63 16.45 -6.25 6.09
C ASP A 63 16.34 -5.73 4.63
N VAL A 64 15.29 -5.00 4.33
CA VAL A 64 15.11 -4.41 3.00
C VAL A 64 15.99 -3.19 2.85
N ASP A 65 16.75 -3.14 1.75
CA ASP A 65 17.54 -1.97 1.39
C ASP A 65 16.60 -0.88 0.86
N MET A 66 16.34 0.14 1.68
CA MET A 66 15.39 1.20 1.35
C MET A 66 15.84 2.05 0.16
N MET A 67 17.13 2.26 0.00
CA MET A 67 17.64 3.00 -1.15
C MET A 67 17.41 2.21 -2.44
N ALA A 68 17.62 0.91 -2.39
CA ALA A 68 17.35 0.05 -3.54
C ALA A 68 15.85 0.03 -3.85
N LEU A 69 15.00 -0.02 -2.83
CA LEU A 69 13.56 0.01 -3.00
C LEU A 69 13.12 1.29 -3.72
N GLU A 70 13.57 2.45 -3.25
CA GLU A 70 13.22 3.73 -3.86
C GLU A 70 13.70 3.82 -5.31
N ARG A 71 14.93 3.39 -5.56
CA ARG A 71 15.50 3.41 -6.92
C ARG A 71 14.69 2.52 -7.86
N ARG A 72 14.40 1.30 -7.42
CA ARG A 72 13.65 0.34 -8.23
C ARG A 72 12.21 0.80 -8.49
N LEU A 73 11.58 1.42 -7.49
CA LEU A 73 10.25 2.01 -7.67
C LEU A 73 10.27 3.09 -8.74
N ALA A 74 11.24 4.00 -8.67
CA ALA A 74 11.36 5.06 -9.66
C ALA A 74 11.54 4.49 -11.07
N GLU A 75 12.36 3.46 -11.22
CA GLU A 75 12.57 2.80 -12.50
C GLU A 75 11.30 2.19 -13.06
N GLU A 76 10.56 1.44 -12.23
CA GLU A 76 9.34 0.78 -12.67
C GLU A 76 8.23 1.78 -12.99
N ILE A 77 8.12 2.84 -12.20
CA ILE A 77 7.11 3.89 -12.44
C ILE A 77 7.37 4.60 -13.77
N ARG A 78 8.64 4.85 -14.10
CA ARG A 78 8.99 5.51 -15.37
C ARG A 78 8.59 4.71 -16.60
N LYS A 79 8.42 3.40 -16.47
CA LYS A 79 8.03 2.56 -17.60
C LYS A 79 6.56 2.70 -17.99
N PHE A 80 5.75 3.31 -17.15
CA PHE A 80 4.35 3.51 -17.45
C PHE A 80 4.18 4.56 -18.54
N PRO A 81 3.26 4.33 -19.50
CA PRO A 81 3.07 5.28 -20.60
C PRO A 81 2.55 6.62 -20.12
N GLN A 82 3.00 7.68 -20.76
CA GLN A 82 2.48 9.02 -20.57
C GLN A 82 1.38 9.29 -21.58
N VAL A 83 0.28 9.90 -21.14
CA VAL A 83 -0.86 10.19 -21.98
C VAL A 83 -1.23 11.66 -21.82
N LYS A 84 -1.12 12.43 -22.91
CA LYS A 84 -1.45 13.85 -22.90
C LYS A 84 -2.95 14.06 -22.81
N GLY A 85 -3.36 15.04 -22.03
CA GLY A 85 -4.73 15.48 -21.95
C GLY A 85 -5.63 14.66 -21.06
N GLU A 86 -5.09 13.65 -20.40
CA GLU A 86 -5.88 12.84 -19.48
C GLU A 86 -5.80 13.41 -18.06
N GLU A 87 -6.96 13.68 -17.48
CA GLU A 87 -7.05 14.24 -16.13
C GLU A 87 -7.35 13.20 -15.08
N LYS A 88 -7.87 12.04 -15.49
CA LYS A 88 -8.25 10.99 -14.55
C LYS A 88 -7.24 9.86 -14.54
N GLN A 89 -6.93 9.38 -13.36
CA GLN A 89 -6.06 8.23 -13.16
C GLN A 89 -6.89 7.05 -12.69
N TYR A 90 -6.59 5.89 -13.24
CA TYR A 90 -7.29 4.64 -12.93
C TYR A 90 -6.33 3.61 -12.38
N LEU A 91 -6.77 2.87 -11.37
CA LEU A 91 -5.98 1.75 -10.88
C LEU A 91 -5.90 0.67 -11.97
N THR A 92 -4.71 0.09 -12.13
CA THR A 92 -4.57 -1.06 -13.02
C THR A 92 -5.38 -2.23 -12.46
N PRO A 93 -5.74 -3.23 -13.29
CA PRO A 93 -6.37 -4.44 -12.77
C PRO A 93 -5.57 -5.10 -11.65
N ASP A 94 -4.24 -5.12 -11.77
CA ASP A 94 -3.39 -5.70 -10.72
C ASP A 94 -3.44 -4.90 -9.43
N ALA A 95 -3.49 -3.57 -9.51
CA ALA A 95 -3.64 -2.72 -8.32
C ALA A 95 -4.99 -2.97 -7.65
N ASN A 96 -6.07 -3.05 -8.44
CA ASN A 96 -7.38 -3.37 -7.90
C ASN A 96 -7.40 -4.74 -7.22
N LYS A 97 -6.76 -5.72 -7.83
CA LYS A 97 -6.65 -7.06 -7.24
C LYS A 97 -5.89 -7.05 -5.93
N ALA A 98 -4.82 -6.24 -5.84
CA ALA A 98 -4.04 -6.11 -4.61
C ALA A 98 -4.90 -5.58 -3.47
N LEU A 99 -5.68 -4.52 -3.73
CA LEU A 99 -6.58 -3.96 -2.72
C LEU A 99 -7.69 -4.95 -2.36
N SER A 100 -8.18 -5.70 -3.32
CA SER A 100 -9.19 -6.73 -3.07
C SER A 100 -8.63 -7.85 -2.18
N ARG A 101 -7.38 -8.26 -2.40
CA ARG A 101 -6.74 -9.26 -1.54
C ARG A 101 -6.59 -8.73 -0.12
N ALA A 102 -6.21 -7.46 0.03
CA ALA A 102 -6.11 -6.83 1.35
C ALA A 102 -7.46 -6.88 2.07
N LYS A 103 -8.53 -6.55 1.36
CA LYS A 103 -9.88 -6.60 1.94
C LYS A 103 -10.26 -8.01 2.40
N LYS A 104 -9.92 -9.02 1.61
CA LYS A 104 -10.24 -10.40 1.96
C LYS A 104 -9.51 -10.89 3.21
N MET A 105 -8.41 -10.26 3.56
CA MET A 105 -7.64 -10.65 4.74
C MET A 105 -8.15 -10.01 6.04
N LEU A 106 -9.07 -9.07 5.97
CA LEU A 106 -9.57 -8.39 7.17
C LEU A 106 -10.01 -9.37 8.25
N LYS A 107 -10.81 -10.35 7.86
CA LYS A 107 -11.37 -11.29 8.81
C LYS A 107 -10.28 -12.12 9.51
N SER A 108 -9.32 -12.60 8.77
CA SER A 108 -8.26 -13.45 9.34
C SER A 108 -7.36 -12.65 10.28
N PHE A 109 -7.22 -11.35 10.08
CA PHE A 109 -6.45 -10.48 10.97
C PHE A 109 -7.29 -9.92 12.12
N GLY A 110 -8.61 -10.13 12.09
CA GLY A 110 -9.52 -9.54 13.08
C GLY A 110 -9.66 -8.04 12.92
N ASP A 111 -9.46 -7.53 11.72
CA ASP A 111 -9.47 -6.09 11.44
C ASP A 111 -10.80 -5.65 10.86
N GLU A 112 -11.16 -4.39 11.11
CA GLU A 112 -12.34 -3.76 10.52
C GLU A 112 -11.96 -2.83 9.37
N PHE A 113 -10.73 -2.35 9.35
CA PHE A 113 -10.25 -1.43 8.31
C PHE A 113 -8.93 -1.91 7.73
N ILE A 114 -8.76 -1.68 6.43
CA ILE A 114 -7.55 -2.06 5.72
C ILE A 114 -6.45 -1.07 6.05
N SER A 115 -5.42 -1.56 6.69
CA SER A 115 -4.25 -0.78 7.10
C SER A 115 -3.19 -0.73 6.01
N ILE A 116 -2.19 0.12 6.23
CA ILE A 116 -1.01 0.20 5.38
C ILE A 116 -0.36 -1.18 5.23
N GLU A 117 -0.18 -1.89 6.33
CA GLU A 117 0.49 -3.20 6.29
C GLU A 117 -0.33 -4.24 5.54
N LEU A 118 -1.66 -4.20 5.61
CA LEU A 118 -2.49 -5.11 4.82
C LEU A 118 -2.42 -4.78 3.33
N MET A 119 -2.29 -3.50 2.99
CA MET A 119 -2.10 -3.13 1.58
C MET A 119 -0.78 -3.69 1.05
N ILE A 120 0.29 -3.56 1.81
CA ILE A 120 1.59 -4.11 1.41
C ILE A 120 1.48 -5.62 1.20
N LEU A 121 0.84 -6.30 2.14
CA LEU A 121 0.67 -7.76 2.04
C LEU A 121 -0.18 -8.13 0.81
N GLY A 122 -1.24 -7.37 0.54
CA GLY A 122 -2.06 -7.59 -0.64
C GLY A 122 -1.28 -7.42 -1.94
N ILE A 123 -0.39 -6.42 -2.00
CA ILE A 123 0.48 -6.22 -3.15
C ILE A 123 1.45 -7.39 -3.29
N LEU A 124 2.07 -7.80 -2.19
CA LEU A 124 3.07 -8.87 -2.19
C LEU A 124 2.52 -10.20 -2.70
N GLN A 125 1.25 -10.48 -2.43
CA GLN A 125 0.61 -11.74 -2.83
C GLN A 125 0.32 -11.82 -4.33
N GLY A 126 0.54 -10.74 -5.07
CA GLY A 126 0.32 -10.72 -6.50
C GLY A 126 1.49 -11.28 -7.29
N LYS A 127 1.41 -11.08 -8.61
CA LYS A 127 2.44 -11.56 -9.54
C LYS A 127 2.93 -10.45 -10.47
N ASP A 128 2.51 -9.23 -10.23
CA ASP A 128 2.86 -8.09 -11.07
C ASP A 128 4.17 -7.44 -10.62
N GLN A 129 4.48 -6.27 -11.18
CA GLN A 129 5.75 -5.60 -10.96
C GLN A 129 5.97 -5.22 -9.49
N GLY A 130 4.93 -4.73 -8.81
CA GLY A 130 5.07 -4.38 -7.39
C GLY A 130 5.41 -5.60 -6.54
N ALA A 131 4.73 -6.71 -6.77
CA ALA A 131 5.00 -7.95 -6.05
C ALA A 131 6.41 -8.45 -6.32
N LYS A 132 6.79 -8.48 -7.60
CA LYS A 132 8.13 -8.95 -8.00
C LYS A 132 9.23 -8.08 -7.42
N LEU A 133 9.02 -6.78 -7.41
CA LEU A 133 9.98 -5.83 -6.85
C LEU A 133 10.20 -6.10 -5.38
N LEU A 134 9.13 -6.22 -4.61
CA LEU A 134 9.23 -6.53 -3.18
C LEU A 134 9.93 -7.86 -2.94
N GLN A 135 9.55 -8.88 -3.69
CA GLN A 135 10.17 -10.21 -3.57
C GLN A 135 11.66 -10.17 -3.88
N SER A 136 12.05 -9.43 -4.91
CA SER A 136 13.47 -9.33 -5.30
C SER A 136 14.32 -8.65 -4.22
N LEU A 137 13.69 -7.86 -3.34
CA LEU A 137 14.38 -7.20 -2.24
C LEU A 137 14.32 -7.98 -0.93
N GLY A 138 13.82 -9.21 -0.99
CA GLY A 138 13.80 -10.10 0.16
C GLY A 138 12.50 -10.09 0.95
N VAL A 139 11.45 -9.45 0.45
CA VAL A 139 10.16 -9.45 1.14
C VAL A 139 9.43 -10.74 0.81
N ALA A 140 9.28 -11.61 1.80
CA ALA A 140 8.53 -12.85 1.68
C ALA A 140 7.26 -12.74 2.52
N GLU A 141 6.22 -13.44 2.14
CA GLU A 141 4.93 -13.34 2.84
C GLU A 141 5.05 -13.72 4.32
N ALA A 142 5.74 -14.80 4.63
CA ALA A 142 5.92 -15.22 6.02
C ALA A 142 6.67 -14.15 6.84
N GLY A 143 7.74 -13.61 6.27
CA GLY A 143 8.51 -12.56 6.94
C GLY A 143 7.70 -11.30 7.16
N LEU A 144 6.89 -10.90 6.18
CA LEU A 144 6.03 -9.74 6.33
C LEU A 144 4.97 -9.96 7.41
N LYS A 145 4.35 -11.14 7.44
CA LYS A 145 3.37 -11.45 8.48
C LYS A 145 3.99 -11.43 9.88
N GLU A 146 5.21 -11.93 10.03
CA GLU A 146 5.92 -11.86 11.29
C GLU A 146 6.22 -10.41 11.68
N ALA A 147 6.65 -9.60 10.73
CA ALA A 147 6.92 -8.18 10.98
C ALA A 147 5.65 -7.45 11.39
N ILE A 148 4.52 -7.75 10.76
CA ILE A 148 3.22 -7.16 11.11
C ILE A 148 2.84 -7.55 12.53
N ALA A 149 3.02 -8.82 12.91
CA ALA A 149 2.73 -9.29 14.27
C ALA A 149 3.58 -8.54 15.28
N ALA A 150 4.87 -8.36 14.99
CA ALA A 150 5.77 -7.62 15.86
C ALA A 150 5.36 -6.15 15.99
N LEU A 151 4.92 -5.54 14.89
CA LEU A 151 4.44 -4.16 14.89
C LEU A 151 3.21 -4.00 15.77
N ARG A 152 2.27 -4.90 15.65
CA ARG A 152 0.95 -4.77 16.28
C ARG A 152 0.92 -5.20 17.74
N LYS A 153 1.75 -6.13 18.13
CA LYS A 153 1.77 -6.67 19.49
C LYS A 153 0.37 -7.09 19.98
N GLY A 154 -0.34 -7.80 19.11
CA GLY A 154 -1.68 -8.31 19.42
C GLY A 154 -2.83 -7.36 19.13
N ARG A 155 -2.55 -6.13 18.73
CA ARG A 155 -3.62 -5.16 18.45
C ARG A 155 -4.29 -5.41 17.11
N LYS A 156 -5.56 -5.02 17.04
CA LYS A 156 -6.37 -5.12 15.84
C LYS A 156 -6.68 -3.72 15.30
N VAL A 157 -6.97 -3.62 14.02
CA VAL A 157 -7.30 -2.35 13.38
C VAL A 157 -8.81 -2.18 13.44
N THR A 158 -9.30 -1.53 14.49
CA THR A 158 -10.72 -1.38 14.77
C THR A 158 -11.25 0.02 14.52
N ASN A 159 -10.39 0.97 14.15
CA ASN A 159 -10.81 2.30 13.74
C ASN A 159 -9.90 2.82 12.66
N GLN A 160 -10.34 3.89 11.98
CA GLN A 160 -9.62 4.42 10.81
C GLN A 160 -8.30 5.11 11.16
N SER A 161 -8.05 5.40 12.42
CA SER A 161 -6.83 6.08 12.88
C SER A 161 -5.82 5.13 13.53
N THR A 162 -6.02 3.83 13.44
CA THR A 162 -5.19 2.84 14.13
C THR A 162 -3.71 2.93 13.72
N ASP A 163 -3.42 3.20 12.43
CA ASP A 163 -2.04 3.34 11.97
C ASP A 163 -1.30 4.42 12.77
N GLY A 164 -1.96 5.53 13.04
CA GLY A 164 -1.39 6.58 13.87
C GLY A 164 -1.12 6.14 15.29
N SER A 165 -1.96 5.27 15.84
CA SER A 165 -1.78 4.72 17.19
C SER A 165 -0.51 3.87 17.28
N TYR A 166 -0.22 3.08 16.26
CA TYR A 166 1.03 2.30 16.23
C TYR A 166 2.24 3.22 16.32
N ASN A 167 2.22 4.30 15.53
CA ASN A 167 3.32 5.26 15.51
C ASN A 167 3.54 5.89 16.88
N ALA A 168 2.47 6.31 17.53
CA ALA A 168 2.55 6.92 18.85
C ALA A 168 3.17 5.95 19.86
N LEU A 169 2.73 4.70 19.83
CA LEU A 169 3.24 3.68 20.74
C LEU A 169 4.69 3.31 20.45
N SER A 170 5.06 3.26 19.18
CA SER A 170 6.44 2.99 18.79
C SER A 170 7.40 4.04 19.32
N LYS A 171 6.98 5.31 19.33
CA LYS A 171 7.81 6.40 19.84
C LYS A 171 8.06 6.32 21.34
N PHE A 172 7.12 5.79 22.10
CA PHE A 172 7.19 5.79 23.55
C PHE A 172 7.53 4.44 24.16
N ALA A 173 7.67 3.41 23.35
CA ALA A 173 7.92 2.04 23.83
C ALA A 173 9.38 1.65 23.76
N ILE A 174 10.26 2.57 24.01
CA ILE A 174 11.71 2.30 23.95
C ILE A 174 12.25 1.81 25.29
#